data_3bb8c7a0d84e910458046be608fd4b8d
#
_entry.id   3bb8c7a0d84e910458046be608fd4b8d
#
_cell.length_a   1.000
_cell.length_b   1.000
_cell.length_c   1.000
_cell.angle_alpha   90.00
_cell.angle_beta   90.00
_cell.angle_gamma   90.00
#
_symmetry.space_group_name_H-M   'P 1'
#
loop_
_entity.id
_entity.type
_entity.pdbx_description
1 polymer ?
#
loop_
_entity_poly.entity_id
_entity_poly.type
_entity_poly.pdbx_seq_one_letter_code
_entity_poly.pdbx_strand_id
1 'polypeptide(L)'
;MWGGTGPSGYDCSGLTQAAWRAAGVSLPRTTYSQIHAGRRVPRGELTPGDLVFFYDSVSHVGLYVGGGRMIHAPRPGTAVRVAPIDQMPYAGAVRPA
;
A
#
# COMPACT_ATOMS: atom_id res chain seq x y z
N MET A 1 8.41 -8.82 -10.17
CA MET A 1 7.76 -8.52 -11.45
C MET A 1 6.73 -7.42 -11.26
N TRP A 2 6.92 -6.30 -11.95
CA TRP A 2 5.93 -5.24 -11.91
C TRP A 2 4.67 -5.70 -12.65
N GLY A 3 3.53 -5.30 -12.15
CA GLY A 3 2.26 -5.80 -12.68
C GLY A 3 1.79 -7.08 -12.02
N GLY A 4 2.50 -7.57 -11.00
CA GLY A 4 2.10 -8.77 -10.29
C GLY A 4 0.86 -8.55 -9.44
N THR A 5 -0.20 -9.30 -9.72
CA THR A 5 -1.46 -9.22 -8.96
C THR A 5 -1.92 -10.59 -8.50
N GLY A 6 -1.18 -11.63 -8.82
CA GLY A 6 -1.56 -13.00 -8.54
C GLY A 6 -0.95 -13.53 -7.26
N PRO A 7 -1.36 -14.74 -6.84
CA PRO A 7 -0.92 -15.30 -5.56
C PRO A 7 0.56 -15.66 -5.54
N SER A 8 1.19 -15.85 -6.68
CA SER A 8 2.61 -16.22 -6.74
C SER A 8 3.54 -15.03 -6.79
N GLY A 9 3.03 -13.82 -6.85
CA GLY A 9 3.86 -12.62 -6.84
C GLY A 9 3.02 -11.36 -7.00
N TYR A 10 3.15 -10.46 -6.04
CA TYR A 10 2.55 -9.14 -6.12
C TYR A 10 3.62 -8.10 -6.34
N ASP A 11 3.29 -7.04 -7.09
CA ASP A 11 4.00 -5.79 -6.88
C ASP A 11 3.29 -5.02 -5.75
N CYS A 12 3.82 -3.86 -5.37
CA CYS A 12 3.32 -3.15 -4.20
C CYS A 12 1.85 -2.72 -4.35
N SER A 13 1.48 -2.17 -5.50
CA SER A 13 0.11 -1.72 -5.74
C SER A 13 -0.84 -2.89 -6.03
N GLY A 14 -0.33 -3.99 -6.56
CA GLY A 14 -1.12 -5.21 -6.75
C GLY A 14 -1.53 -5.83 -5.43
N LEU A 15 -0.66 -5.80 -4.43
CA LEU A 15 -0.97 -6.29 -3.10
C LEU A 15 -2.11 -5.49 -2.46
N THR A 16 -2.00 -4.16 -2.46
CA THR A 16 -3.05 -3.32 -1.87
C THR A 16 -4.36 -3.45 -2.62
N GLN A 17 -4.30 -3.56 -3.95
CA GLN A 17 -5.48 -3.78 -4.77
C GLN A 17 -6.18 -5.08 -4.39
N ALA A 18 -5.42 -6.16 -4.22
CA ALA A 18 -5.98 -7.47 -3.86
C ALA A 18 -6.57 -7.44 -2.45
N ALA A 19 -5.91 -6.80 -1.50
CA ALA A 19 -6.39 -6.71 -0.13
C ALA A 19 -7.74 -5.99 -0.04
N TRP A 20 -7.86 -4.85 -0.71
CA TRP A 20 -9.12 -4.09 -0.67
C TRP A 20 -10.22 -4.76 -1.51
N ARG A 21 -9.86 -5.46 -2.58
CA ARG A 21 -10.84 -6.25 -3.35
C ARG A 21 -11.50 -7.29 -2.46
N ALA A 22 -10.75 -7.92 -1.57
CA ALA A 22 -11.30 -8.90 -0.63
C ALA A 22 -12.33 -8.25 0.32
N ALA A 23 -12.22 -6.95 0.54
CA ALA A 23 -13.18 -6.19 1.35
C ALA A 23 -14.29 -5.54 0.51
N GLY A 24 -14.35 -5.85 -0.79
CA GLY A 24 -15.39 -5.32 -1.67
C GLY A 24 -15.09 -3.96 -2.27
N VAL A 25 -13.86 -3.48 -2.17
CA VAL A 25 -13.47 -2.16 -2.69
C VAL A 25 -12.50 -2.32 -3.84
N SER A 26 -12.82 -1.72 -4.99
CA SER A 26 -11.96 -1.74 -6.17
C SER A 26 -11.02 -0.55 -6.12
N LEU A 27 -9.72 -0.81 -6.08
CA LEU A 27 -8.70 0.23 -6.13
C LEU A 27 -8.14 0.35 -7.55
N PRO A 28 -7.68 1.54 -7.93
CA PRO A 28 -6.91 1.70 -9.17
C PRO A 28 -5.65 0.83 -9.14
N ARG A 29 -5.06 0.58 -10.30
CA ARG A 29 -3.97 -0.38 -10.42
C ARG A 29 -2.61 0.15 -9.95
N THR A 30 -2.36 1.45 -10.05
CA THR A 30 -1.02 2.02 -9.81
C THR A 30 -0.97 2.80 -8.50
N THR A 31 0.25 2.97 -7.96
CA THR A 31 0.47 3.79 -6.77
C THR A 31 0.05 5.24 -7.01
N TYR A 32 0.32 5.76 -8.21
CA TYR A 32 -0.02 7.14 -8.57
C TYR A 32 -1.51 7.40 -8.55
N SER A 33 -2.30 6.41 -8.88
CA SER A 33 -3.77 6.51 -8.85
C SER A 33 -4.32 6.17 -7.48
N GLN A 34 -3.73 5.22 -6.79
CA GLN A 34 -4.21 4.79 -5.47
C GLN A 34 -4.11 5.91 -4.43
N ILE A 35 -3.13 6.81 -4.54
CA ILE A 35 -3.01 7.91 -3.60
C ILE A 35 -4.21 8.86 -3.65
N HIS A 36 -5.01 8.81 -4.72
CA HIS A 36 -6.23 9.59 -4.86
C HIS A 36 -7.49 8.76 -4.62
N ALA A 37 -7.37 7.54 -4.15
CA ALA A 37 -8.47 6.58 -4.08
C ALA A 37 -9.24 6.62 -2.76
N GLY A 38 -9.27 7.75 -2.09
CA GLY A 38 -10.00 7.86 -0.85
C GLY A 38 -9.64 9.13 -0.10
N ARG A 39 -9.93 9.12 1.19
CA ARG A 39 -9.70 10.28 2.04
C ARG A 39 -8.25 10.30 2.50
N ARG A 40 -7.59 11.45 2.41
CA ARG A 40 -6.26 11.63 2.99
C ARG A 40 -6.31 11.46 4.50
N VAL A 41 -5.28 10.78 5.03
CA VAL A 41 -5.19 10.48 6.46
C VAL A 41 -3.86 11.02 6.98
N PRO A 42 -3.88 11.88 8.01
CA PRO A 42 -2.63 12.31 8.65
C PRO A 42 -1.90 11.11 9.27
N ARG A 43 -0.58 11.16 9.26
CA ARG A 43 0.24 10.06 9.78
C ARG A 43 -0.12 9.66 11.20
N GLY A 44 -0.47 10.62 12.06
CA GLY A 44 -0.86 10.36 13.44
C GLY A 44 -2.24 9.71 13.62
N GLU A 45 -3.00 9.56 12.52
CA GLU A 45 -4.36 9.01 12.57
C GLU A 45 -4.49 7.71 11.78
N LEU A 46 -3.37 7.07 11.45
CA LEU A 46 -3.39 5.83 10.68
C LEU A 46 -4.11 4.71 11.43
N THR A 47 -4.93 3.96 10.71
CA THR A 47 -5.58 2.75 11.21
C THR A 47 -5.32 1.59 10.25
N PRO A 48 -5.40 0.34 10.74
CA PRO A 48 -5.19 -0.82 9.86
C PRO A 48 -6.08 -0.76 8.62
N GLY A 49 -5.50 -1.06 7.48
CA GLY A 49 -6.17 -0.98 6.18
C GLY A 49 -5.85 0.28 5.40
N ASP A 50 -5.33 1.32 6.05
CA ASP A 50 -4.93 2.52 5.33
C ASP A 50 -3.78 2.23 4.38
N LEU A 51 -3.74 2.90 3.24
CA LEU A 51 -2.64 2.81 2.29
C LEU A 51 -1.60 3.86 2.65
N VAL A 52 -0.35 3.44 2.80
CA VAL A 52 0.77 4.33 3.10
C VAL A 52 1.70 4.39 1.90
N PHE A 53 2.11 5.59 1.52
CA PHE A 53 2.86 5.82 0.28
C PHE A 53 4.24 6.40 0.60
N PHE A 54 5.20 6.07 -0.25
CA PHE A 54 6.61 6.38 -0.02
C PHE A 54 7.25 6.97 -1.24
N TYR A 55 8.29 7.77 -1.01
CA TYR A 55 9.09 8.52 -1.99
C TYR A 55 8.31 9.69 -2.61
N ASP A 56 9.01 10.74 -2.95
CA ASP A 56 8.40 11.91 -3.59
C ASP A 56 7.67 11.55 -4.88
N SER A 57 8.16 10.53 -5.57
CA SER A 57 7.54 10.03 -6.80
C SER A 57 6.28 9.18 -6.56
N VAL A 58 5.94 8.89 -5.29
CA VAL A 58 4.81 8.01 -4.94
C VAL A 58 4.97 6.66 -5.63
N SER A 59 6.18 6.12 -5.62
CA SER A 59 6.50 4.90 -6.36
C SER A 59 6.33 3.63 -5.56
N HIS A 60 5.97 3.73 -4.28
CA HIS A 60 5.77 2.56 -3.43
C HIS A 60 4.58 2.76 -2.50
N VAL A 61 3.88 1.67 -2.20
CA VAL A 61 2.73 1.67 -1.30
C VAL A 61 2.75 0.42 -0.42
N GLY A 62 2.30 0.57 0.82
CA GLY A 62 2.08 -0.53 1.75
C GLY A 62 0.72 -0.45 2.38
N LEU A 63 0.31 -1.56 3.00
CA LEU A 63 -0.96 -1.65 3.74
C LEU A 63 -0.66 -1.55 5.23
N TYR A 64 -1.15 -0.51 5.86
CA TYR A 64 -0.92 -0.30 7.31
C TYR A 64 -1.62 -1.38 8.12
N VAL A 65 -0.92 -1.93 9.11
CA VAL A 65 -1.46 -3.00 9.96
C VAL A 65 -1.46 -2.62 11.44
N GLY A 66 -1.13 -1.38 11.76
CA GLY A 66 -1.08 -0.91 13.15
C GLY A 66 0.33 -0.96 13.71
N GLY A 67 0.53 -0.27 14.84
CA GLY A 67 1.79 -0.31 15.54
C GLY A 67 2.98 0.26 14.79
N GLY A 68 2.75 1.15 13.83
CA GLY A 68 3.82 1.71 13.02
C GLY A 68 4.36 0.78 11.96
N ARG A 69 3.62 -0.28 11.60
CA ARG A 69 4.05 -1.30 10.64
C ARG A 69 3.10 -1.41 9.47
N MET A 70 3.62 -1.96 8.39
CA MET A 70 2.85 -2.21 7.17
C MET A 70 3.17 -3.60 6.64
N ILE A 71 2.27 -4.13 5.82
CA ILE A 71 2.56 -5.25 4.94
C ILE A 71 2.81 -4.66 3.56
N HIS A 72 3.89 -5.08 2.91
CA HIS A 72 4.20 -4.59 1.58
C HIS A 72 4.97 -5.64 0.77
N ALA A 73 4.94 -5.46 -0.55
CA ALA A 73 5.77 -6.24 -1.47
C ALA A 73 6.99 -5.36 -1.79
N PRO A 74 8.16 -5.59 -1.15
CA PRO A 74 9.28 -4.65 -1.27
C PRO A 74 9.83 -4.55 -2.68
N ARG A 75 9.74 -5.64 -3.45
CA ARG A 75 10.18 -5.68 -4.85
C ARG A 75 9.29 -6.63 -5.61
N PRO A 76 9.15 -6.43 -6.93
CA PRO A 76 8.40 -7.38 -7.75
C PRO A 76 8.95 -8.80 -7.61
N GLY A 77 8.05 -9.76 -7.42
CA GLY A 77 8.43 -11.17 -7.33
C GLY A 77 9.03 -11.61 -6.00
N THR A 78 9.14 -10.74 -5.01
CA THR A 78 9.60 -11.12 -3.68
C THR A 78 8.43 -11.42 -2.76
N ALA A 79 8.72 -12.09 -1.65
CA ALA A 79 7.71 -12.38 -0.65
C ALA A 79 7.19 -11.09 -0.01
N VAL A 80 5.90 -11.06 0.25
CA VAL A 80 5.27 -10.00 1.03
C VAL A 80 5.81 -10.08 2.47
N ARG A 81 6.07 -8.94 3.08
CA ARG A 81 6.61 -8.90 4.44
C ARG A 81 6.08 -7.73 5.25
N VAL A 82 6.18 -7.86 6.57
CA VAL A 82 5.89 -6.77 7.49
C VAL A 82 7.15 -5.93 7.66
N ALA A 83 6.98 -4.62 7.66
CA ALA A 83 8.09 -3.67 7.83
C ALA A 83 7.62 -2.41 8.54
N PRO A 84 8.53 -1.66 9.20
CA PRO A 84 8.18 -0.36 9.77
C PRO A 84 7.85 0.64 8.67
N ILE A 85 6.87 1.53 8.91
CA ILE A 85 6.53 2.55 7.92
C ILE A 85 7.56 3.68 7.84
N ASP A 86 8.49 3.76 8.77
CA ASP A 86 9.54 4.77 8.75
C ASP A 86 10.83 4.27 8.09
N GLN A 87 10.81 3.08 7.51
CA GLN A 87 11.95 2.49 6.82
C GLN A 87 12.27 3.21 5.50
N MET A 88 11.30 3.86 4.89
CA MET A 88 11.44 4.57 3.62
C MET A 88 10.86 5.98 3.76
N PRO A 89 11.25 6.93 2.86
CA PRO A 89 10.71 8.28 2.92
C PRO A 89 9.20 8.30 2.76
N TYR A 90 8.50 8.70 3.82
CA TYR A 90 7.04 8.70 3.88
C TYR A 90 6.46 9.85 3.04
N ALA A 91 5.48 9.56 2.20
CA ALA A 91 4.88 10.54 1.30
C ALA A 91 3.43 10.89 1.65
N GLY A 92 2.71 10.01 2.31
CA GLY A 92 1.33 10.27 2.66
C GLY A 92 0.54 9.00 2.85
N ALA A 93 -0.75 9.14 3.13
CA ALA A 93 -1.65 8.00 3.33
C ALA A 93 -3.07 8.33 2.91
N VAL A 94 -3.83 7.31 2.53
CA VAL A 94 -5.26 7.44 2.22
C VAL A 94 -6.04 6.29 2.84
N ARG A 95 -7.31 6.55 3.11
CA ARG A 95 -8.26 5.54 3.57
C ARG A 95 -9.29 5.34 2.46
N PRO A 96 -9.26 4.18 1.77
CA PRO A 96 -10.12 3.96 0.60
C PRO A 96 -11.61 3.90 0.90
N ALA A 97 -11.97 3.48 2.11
CA ALA A 97 -13.40 3.38 2.43
C ALA A 97 -13.69 3.65 3.88
#